data_736a3dc8998c266bb03c981ffad315d4
#
_entry.id   736a3dc8998c266bb03c981ffad315d4
#
_cell.length_a   1.000
_cell.length_b   1.000
_cell.length_c   1.000
_cell.angle_alpha   90.00
_cell.angle_beta   90.00
_cell.angle_gamma   90.00
#
_symmetry.space_group_name_H-M   'P 1'
#
loop_
_entity.id
_entity.type
_entity.pdbx_description
1 polymer ?
#
loop_
_entity_poly.entity_id
_entity_poly.type
_entity_poly.pdbx_seq_one_letter_code
_entity_poly.pdbx_strand_id
1 'polypeptide(L)'
;DADERAEAESWFETGKMDEPWHAQWIGAADDCTSFCAETQIFVSDLKRARLYVGCAGLYTLYINDQRVGTEYLTPYCNAYDAWMQVITHDVTEYLREGQNTLRFTLGSGWYKGRFSLMNRENIYGDRLAVIAELVLTHSDDSEERIVTDERWRVFSSEYTQNGIYDGVHIDTGLPPQQKALRIFSIPKGLLHDRLSPPVTVQQEIKPVRAFHTPAGAFCLDFGQNLAGLIRVDTAQFPAVDFRLRFFETLDPDGNVYTKNLRTAKQELVYRSNGEARTIVPEFTYYGFRYVWLDADTELPPDAFTALVLHSEMPEVGTLHTSNPTLNRLIENIEWGQRGNFVDLPTDCPQRDERLGWTGDAEVFC
;
A
#
# COMPACT_ATOMS: atom_id res chain seq x y z
N ASP A 1 -36.13 7.79 37.30
CA ASP A 1 -36.73 6.53 36.87
C ASP A 1 -35.68 5.45 36.94
N ALA A 2 -35.86 4.50 37.87
CA ALA A 2 -34.83 3.52 38.23
C ALA A 2 -34.92 2.19 37.42
N ASP A 3 -35.63 2.19 36.29
CA ASP A 3 -35.92 0.99 35.50
C ASP A 3 -35.49 1.04 34.01
N GLU A 4 -34.73 2.03 33.57
CA GLU A 4 -34.14 2.00 32.25
C GLU A 4 -32.82 1.20 32.27
N ARG A 5 -32.88 -0.06 31.86
CA ARG A 5 -31.70 -0.86 31.56
C ARG A 5 -31.22 -0.53 30.15
N ALA A 6 -30.01 0.01 30.01
CA ALA A 6 -29.32 0.08 28.75
C ALA A 6 -28.44 -1.18 28.59
N GLU A 7 -28.61 -1.92 27.52
CA GLU A 7 -27.79 -3.06 27.16
C GLU A 7 -27.00 -2.68 25.90
N ALA A 8 -25.72 -3.04 25.89
CA ALA A 8 -24.87 -2.95 24.70
C ALA A 8 -24.18 -4.29 24.47
N GLU A 9 -24.23 -4.77 23.26
CA GLU A 9 -23.55 -5.99 22.84
C GLU A 9 -22.32 -5.62 22.04
N SER A 10 -21.20 -6.30 22.28
CA SER A 10 -19.95 -6.15 21.53
C SER A 10 -19.34 -7.52 21.34
N TRP A 11 -18.57 -7.69 20.26
CA TRP A 11 -17.88 -8.92 19.97
C TRP A 11 -16.43 -8.63 19.57
N PHE A 12 -15.56 -9.62 19.71
CA PHE A 12 -14.20 -9.60 19.19
C PHE A 12 -13.89 -10.98 18.60
N GLU A 13 -12.92 -11.02 17.73
CA GLU A 13 -12.43 -12.24 17.09
C GLU A 13 -10.93 -12.32 17.28
N THR A 14 -10.43 -13.53 17.60
CA THR A 14 -8.99 -13.79 17.64
C THR A 14 -8.47 -14.03 16.22
N GLY A 15 -7.20 -13.70 15.99
CA GLY A 15 -6.51 -14.11 14.77
C GLY A 15 -6.32 -15.63 14.71
N LYS A 16 -5.41 -16.07 13.86
CA LYS A 16 -5.12 -17.51 13.67
C LYS A 16 -4.48 -18.15 14.90
N MET A 17 -3.84 -17.36 15.76
CA MET A 17 -3.17 -17.81 16.97
C MET A 17 -2.18 -18.98 16.69
N ASP A 18 -2.25 -20.05 17.48
CA ASP A 18 -1.38 -21.23 17.36
C ASP A 18 -1.91 -22.30 16.38
N GLU A 19 -2.96 -21.99 15.59
CA GLU A 19 -3.47 -22.93 14.60
C GLU A 19 -2.41 -23.21 13.53
N PRO A 20 -2.17 -24.49 13.19
CA PRO A 20 -1.19 -24.84 12.17
C PRO A 20 -1.60 -24.34 10.79
N TRP A 21 -0.62 -23.88 10.02
CA TRP A 21 -0.80 -23.51 8.63
C TRP A 21 -0.83 -24.75 7.72
N HIS A 22 -1.90 -24.91 6.97
CA HIS A 22 -2.04 -25.96 5.93
C HIS A 22 -1.57 -25.46 4.56
N ALA A 23 -1.56 -24.14 4.34
CA ALA A 23 -1.10 -23.48 3.13
C ALA A 23 0.40 -23.64 2.88
N GLN A 24 0.79 -23.45 1.63
CA GLN A 24 2.19 -23.40 1.19
C GLN A 24 2.54 -21.98 0.72
N TRP A 25 3.80 -21.60 0.87
CA TRP A 25 4.31 -20.37 0.27
C TRP A 25 4.44 -20.53 -1.24
N ILE A 26 3.69 -19.76 -2.01
CA ILE A 26 3.70 -19.79 -3.47
C ILE A 26 4.23 -18.49 -4.04
N GLY A 27 4.86 -18.56 -5.21
CA GLY A 27 5.31 -17.38 -5.95
C GLY A 27 5.76 -17.73 -7.36
N ALA A 28 6.28 -16.74 -8.08
CA ALA A 28 6.86 -16.94 -9.40
C ALA A 28 8.21 -17.67 -9.30
N ALA A 29 8.47 -18.59 -10.22
CA ALA A 29 9.74 -19.33 -10.26
C ALA A 29 10.91 -18.46 -10.74
N ASP A 30 10.64 -17.49 -11.60
CA ASP A 30 11.62 -16.51 -12.10
C ASP A 30 11.80 -15.34 -11.14
N ASP A 31 12.89 -14.60 -11.36
CA ASP A 31 13.15 -13.38 -10.61
C ASP A 31 12.32 -12.23 -11.19
N CYS A 32 11.37 -11.73 -10.42
CA CYS A 32 10.54 -10.59 -10.79
C CYS A 32 10.29 -9.67 -9.58
N THR A 33 9.99 -8.42 -9.84
CA THR A 33 9.66 -7.43 -8.81
C THR A 33 8.17 -7.40 -8.48
N SER A 34 7.34 -8.02 -9.34
CA SER A 34 5.89 -8.12 -9.17
C SER A 34 5.33 -9.30 -9.96
N PHE A 35 4.28 -9.92 -9.44
CA PHE A 35 3.48 -10.93 -10.12
C PHE A 35 2.07 -10.99 -9.53
N CYS A 36 1.15 -11.65 -10.26
CA CYS A 36 -0.18 -11.99 -9.78
C CYS A 36 -0.27 -13.48 -9.48
N ALA A 37 -0.83 -13.85 -8.33
CA ALA A 37 -1.23 -15.22 -8.01
C ALA A 37 -2.75 -15.30 -7.95
N GLU A 38 -3.36 -16.25 -8.67
CA GLU A 38 -4.80 -16.34 -8.85
C GLU A 38 -5.30 -17.76 -8.69
N THR A 39 -6.48 -17.89 -8.09
CA THR A 39 -7.25 -19.14 -8.06
C THR A 39 -8.73 -18.88 -8.24
N GLN A 40 -9.44 -19.92 -8.69
CA GLN A 40 -10.90 -19.91 -8.74
C GLN A 40 -11.44 -20.87 -7.68
N ILE A 41 -12.49 -20.44 -6.98
CA ILE A 41 -13.16 -21.18 -5.93
C ILE A 41 -14.66 -21.21 -6.20
N PHE A 42 -15.33 -22.24 -5.72
CA PHE A 42 -16.79 -22.33 -5.73
C PHE A 42 -17.30 -22.15 -4.30
N VAL A 43 -18.26 -21.26 -4.10
CA VAL A 43 -18.85 -20.94 -2.80
C VAL A 43 -20.32 -21.26 -2.83
N SER A 44 -20.82 -21.94 -1.80
CA SER A 44 -22.25 -22.21 -1.60
C SER A 44 -22.60 -22.10 -0.13
N ASP A 45 -23.80 -21.62 0.15
CA ASP A 45 -24.38 -21.60 1.51
C ASP A 45 -23.47 -20.92 2.56
N LEU A 46 -22.84 -19.79 2.17
CA LEU A 46 -21.86 -19.09 2.97
C LEU A 46 -22.51 -18.31 4.13
N LYS A 47 -22.04 -18.56 5.34
CA LYS A 47 -22.37 -17.77 6.56
C LYS A 47 -21.28 -16.73 6.84
N ARG A 48 -20.01 -17.13 6.72
CA ARG A 48 -18.85 -16.27 7.05
C ARG A 48 -17.61 -16.74 6.29
N ALA A 49 -16.73 -15.80 5.95
CA ALA A 49 -15.43 -16.11 5.36
C ALA A 49 -14.31 -15.29 6.00
N ARG A 50 -13.21 -15.94 6.36
CA ARG A 50 -11.99 -15.34 6.90
C ARG A 50 -10.79 -15.75 6.06
N LEU A 51 -10.02 -14.76 5.62
CA LEU A 51 -8.81 -14.98 4.84
C LEU A 51 -7.59 -14.47 5.61
N TYR A 52 -6.71 -15.39 5.96
CA TYR A 52 -5.43 -15.13 6.63
C TYR A 52 -4.32 -15.07 5.60
N VAL A 53 -3.53 -13.97 5.60
CA VAL A 53 -2.52 -13.73 4.57
C VAL A 53 -1.20 -13.32 5.19
N GLY A 54 -0.13 -14.05 4.86
CA GLY A 54 1.26 -13.66 5.08
C GLY A 54 1.96 -13.43 3.73
N CYS A 55 2.92 -12.50 3.66
CA CYS A 55 3.62 -12.19 2.42
C CYS A 55 5.10 -11.90 2.66
N ALA A 56 5.96 -12.52 1.88
CA ALA A 56 7.35 -12.15 1.69
C ALA A 56 7.42 -11.08 0.57
N GLY A 57 7.17 -9.85 0.94
CA GLY A 57 6.92 -8.69 0.09
C GLY A 57 5.72 -7.90 0.57
N LEU A 58 5.09 -7.16 -0.34
CA LEU A 58 3.79 -6.51 -0.15
C LEU A 58 2.76 -7.17 -1.04
N TYR A 59 1.48 -7.06 -0.69
CA TYR A 59 0.40 -7.58 -1.53
C TYR A 59 -0.80 -6.63 -1.58
N THR A 60 -1.55 -6.74 -2.67
CA THR A 60 -2.92 -6.26 -2.79
C THR A 60 -3.82 -7.45 -3.13
N LEU A 61 -4.97 -7.53 -2.48
CA LEU A 61 -5.94 -8.61 -2.65
C LEU A 61 -7.17 -8.13 -3.42
N TYR A 62 -7.58 -8.92 -4.40
CA TYR A 62 -8.82 -8.74 -5.14
C TYR A 62 -9.67 -10.00 -5.09
N ILE A 63 -10.98 -9.84 -4.90
CA ILE A 63 -11.97 -10.90 -5.05
C ILE A 63 -12.99 -10.40 -6.07
N ASN A 64 -13.22 -11.18 -7.14
CA ASN A 64 -14.11 -10.81 -8.23
C ASN A 64 -13.81 -9.41 -8.81
N ASP A 65 -12.52 -9.08 -8.97
CA ASP A 65 -11.99 -7.78 -9.41
C ASP A 65 -12.28 -6.60 -8.48
N GLN A 66 -12.88 -6.84 -7.32
CA GLN A 66 -13.05 -5.86 -6.27
C GLN A 66 -11.86 -5.92 -5.31
N ARG A 67 -11.21 -4.76 -5.04
CA ARG A 67 -10.13 -4.66 -4.04
C ARG A 67 -10.69 -4.94 -2.65
N VAL A 68 -10.03 -5.81 -1.91
CA VAL A 68 -10.40 -6.16 -0.53
C VAL A 68 -9.72 -5.21 0.44
N GLY A 69 -10.52 -4.59 1.32
CA GLY A 69 -10.05 -3.69 2.35
C GLY A 69 -9.60 -2.32 1.80
N THR A 70 -9.20 -1.45 2.73
CA THR A 70 -8.80 -0.06 2.48
C THR A 70 -7.33 0.22 2.80
N GLU A 71 -6.61 -0.81 3.26
CA GLU A 71 -5.24 -0.71 3.73
C GLU A 71 -4.23 -0.70 2.57
N TYR A 72 -3.12 -0.01 2.79
CA TYR A 72 -1.98 0.05 1.88
C TYR A 72 -0.73 -0.51 2.55
N LEU A 73 0.22 -0.95 1.75
CA LEU A 73 1.51 -1.49 2.20
C LEU A 73 1.41 -2.79 3.04
N THR A 74 0.30 -3.52 2.91
CA THR A 74 0.11 -4.81 3.62
C THR A 74 1.10 -5.88 3.14
N PRO A 75 1.68 -6.73 4.02
CA PRO A 75 1.49 -6.82 5.47
C PRO A 75 2.52 -5.99 6.25
N TYR A 76 2.90 -4.81 5.77
CA TYR A 76 3.79 -3.84 6.41
C TYR A 76 5.28 -4.23 6.42
N CYS A 77 6.10 -3.38 7.06
CA CYS A 77 7.50 -3.65 7.29
C CYS A 77 7.64 -4.65 8.45
N ASN A 78 8.38 -5.72 8.21
CA ASN A 78 8.60 -6.77 9.21
C ASN A 78 10.10 -6.99 9.44
N ALA A 79 10.45 -7.57 10.57
CA ALA A 79 11.76 -8.19 10.78
C ALA A 79 11.70 -9.63 10.24
N TYR A 80 11.73 -9.77 8.91
CA TYR A 80 11.37 -10.99 8.18
C TYR A 80 12.22 -12.23 8.53
N ASP A 81 13.33 -12.05 9.21
CA ASP A 81 14.18 -13.10 9.78
C ASP A 81 13.75 -13.52 11.19
N ALA A 82 12.91 -12.74 11.86
CA ALA A 82 12.43 -12.98 13.21
C ALA A 82 10.91 -13.17 13.29
N TRP A 83 10.13 -12.37 12.56
CA TRP A 83 8.66 -12.45 12.54
C TRP A 83 8.08 -11.76 11.31
N MET A 84 6.89 -12.23 10.89
CA MET A 84 6.13 -11.70 9.76
C MET A 84 4.66 -11.59 10.14
N GLN A 85 4.04 -10.47 9.88
CA GLN A 85 2.64 -10.22 10.19
C GLN A 85 1.70 -11.00 9.27
N VAL A 86 0.65 -11.53 9.87
CA VAL A 86 -0.51 -12.11 9.19
C VAL A 86 -1.66 -11.12 9.27
N ILE A 87 -2.18 -10.74 8.13
CA ILE A 87 -3.39 -9.91 8.07
C ILE A 87 -4.61 -10.81 7.91
N THR A 88 -5.61 -10.61 8.77
CA THR A 88 -6.90 -11.28 8.69
C THR A 88 -7.89 -10.38 8.00
N HIS A 89 -8.47 -10.85 6.91
CA HIS A 89 -9.54 -10.14 6.18
C HIS A 89 -10.88 -10.82 6.39
N ASP A 90 -11.90 -10.05 6.74
CA ASP A 90 -13.28 -10.48 6.54
C ASP A 90 -13.64 -10.32 5.06
N VAL A 91 -13.80 -11.44 4.38
CA VAL A 91 -14.10 -11.45 2.95
C VAL A 91 -15.51 -11.93 2.64
N THR A 92 -16.36 -12.02 3.65
CA THR A 92 -17.73 -12.54 3.54
C THR A 92 -18.53 -11.82 2.46
N GLU A 93 -18.51 -10.48 2.46
CA GLU A 93 -19.29 -9.67 1.52
C GLU A 93 -18.68 -9.57 0.11
N TYR A 94 -17.43 -9.99 -0.07
CA TYR A 94 -16.77 -10.02 -1.38
C TYR A 94 -17.06 -11.29 -2.18
N LEU A 95 -17.49 -12.34 -1.47
CA LEU A 95 -17.81 -13.64 -2.07
C LEU A 95 -19.30 -13.70 -2.44
N ARG A 96 -19.57 -14.33 -3.56
CA ARG A 96 -20.92 -14.58 -4.08
C ARG A 96 -21.15 -16.07 -4.23
N GLU A 97 -22.40 -16.46 -4.24
CA GLU A 97 -22.82 -17.83 -4.57
C GLU A 97 -22.27 -18.25 -5.93
N GLY A 98 -21.71 -19.43 -6.02
CA GLY A 98 -21.10 -19.96 -7.23
C GLY A 98 -19.62 -19.66 -7.37
N GLN A 99 -19.17 -19.36 -8.59
CA GLN A 99 -17.76 -19.20 -8.92
C GLN A 99 -17.24 -17.81 -8.50
N ASN A 100 -16.10 -17.80 -7.82
CA ASN A 100 -15.37 -16.61 -7.40
C ASN A 100 -13.90 -16.71 -7.82
N THR A 101 -13.26 -15.56 -8.03
CA THR A 101 -11.85 -15.46 -8.35
C THR A 101 -11.13 -14.71 -7.22
N LEU A 102 -10.10 -15.33 -6.65
CA LEU A 102 -9.18 -14.68 -5.70
C LEU A 102 -7.87 -14.36 -6.42
N ARG A 103 -7.40 -13.13 -6.31
CA ARG A 103 -6.14 -12.68 -6.93
C ARG A 103 -5.33 -11.83 -5.96
N PHE A 104 -4.09 -12.24 -5.74
CA PHE A 104 -3.06 -11.42 -5.11
C PHE A 104 -2.20 -10.78 -6.19
N THR A 105 -1.90 -9.50 -6.05
CA THR A 105 -0.80 -8.85 -6.77
C THR A 105 0.29 -8.55 -5.74
N LEU A 106 1.53 -8.95 -6.03
CA LEU A 106 2.65 -8.79 -5.10
C LEU A 106 3.63 -7.74 -5.60
N GLY A 107 4.28 -7.08 -4.65
CA GLY A 107 5.37 -6.13 -4.88
C GLY A 107 6.53 -6.31 -3.91
N SER A 108 7.68 -5.73 -4.25
CA SER A 108 8.96 -5.96 -3.55
C SER A 108 8.96 -5.52 -2.09
N GLY A 109 8.38 -4.34 -1.80
CA GLY A 109 8.36 -3.77 -0.46
C GLY A 109 9.74 -3.69 0.20
N TRP A 110 9.78 -3.91 1.51
CA TRP A 110 11.01 -3.96 2.31
C TRP A 110 11.70 -5.34 2.28
N TYR A 111 10.99 -6.39 1.87
CA TYR A 111 11.53 -7.75 1.84
C TYR A 111 12.61 -7.93 0.76
N LYS A 112 12.27 -7.59 -0.47
CA LYS A 112 13.12 -7.76 -1.65
C LYS A 112 13.66 -6.44 -2.20
N GLY A 113 12.90 -5.35 -2.06
CA GLY A 113 13.22 -4.07 -2.64
C GLY A 113 14.45 -3.42 -2.03
N ARG A 114 14.85 -2.31 -2.62
CA ARG A 114 15.94 -1.45 -2.13
C ARG A 114 15.54 -0.83 -0.79
N PHE A 115 16.39 -1.02 0.20
CA PHE A 115 16.12 -0.64 1.58
C PHE A 115 17.39 -0.18 2.30
N SER A 116 17.25 0.66 3.31
CA SER A 116 18.28 1.25 4.15
C SER A 116 19.17 2.31 3.46
N LEU A 117 19.93 3.04 4.28
CA LEU A 117 20.92 4.06 3.89
C LEU A 117 22.00 3.54 2.91
N MET A 118 22.21 2.23 2.86
CA MET A 118 23.23 1.61 2.00
C MET A 118 22.66 1.14 0.66
N ASN A 119 21.39 1.41 0.37
CA ASN A 119 20.70 1.01 -0.85
C ASN A 119 20.83 -0.49 -1.18
N ARG A 120 20.80 -1.33 -0.17
CA ARG A 120 20.87 -2.79 -0.35
C ARG A 120 19.54 -3.34 -0.83
N GLU A 121 19.59 -4.24 -1.78
CA GLU A 121 18.47 -5.05 -2.25
C GLU A 121 18.53 -6.45 -1.67
N ASN A 122 17.41 -7.16 -1.65
CA ASN A 122 17.31 -8.55 -1.23
C ASN A 122 17.84 -8.81 0.20
N ILE A 123 17.63 -7.87 1.13
CA ILE A 123 18.17 -7.99 2.50
C ILE A 123 17.60 -9.22 3.20
N TYR A 124 16.30 -9.48 3.04
CA TYR A 124 15.62 -10.60 3.68
C TYR A 124 15.35 -11.76 2.72
N GLY A 125 15.30 -11.51 1.42
CA GLY A 125 15.10 -12.54 0.41
C GLY A 125 15.03 -11.98 -1.00
N ASP A 126 15.31 -12.85 -1.97
CA ASP A 126 15.39 -12.51 -3.40
C ASP A 126 14.16 -12.97 -4.21
N ARG A 127 13.16 -13.57 -3.56
CA ARG A 127 11.93 -14.06 -4.21
C ARG A 127 10.70 -13.67 -3.41
N LEU A 128 9.73 -13.10 -4.10
CA LEU A 128 8.42 -12.78 -3.53
C LEU A 128 7.60 -14.06 -3.35
N ALA A 129 6.88 -14.13 -2.25
CA ALA A 129 5.98 -15.25 -1.98
C ALA A 129 4.78 -14.82 -1.12
N VAL A 130 3.65 -15.49 -1.31
CA VAL A 130 2.44 -15.35 -0.50
C VAL A 130 2.03 -16.69 0.08
N ILE A 131 1.52 -16.66 1.31
CA ILE A 131 0.85 -17.77 1.97
C ILE A 131 -0.53 -17.29 2.41
N ALA A 132 -1.58 -18.04 2.09
CA ALA A 132 -2.94 -17.66 2.45
C ALA A 132 -3.82 -18.88 2.75
N GLU A 133 -4.70 -18.72 3.73
CA GLU A 133 -5.76 -19.67 4.08
C GLU A 133 -7.09 -18.94 4.14
N LEU A 134 -8.05 -19.36 3.31
CA LEU A 134 -9.44 -18.94 3.35
C LEU A 134 -10.25 -20.00 4.06
N VAL A 135 -10.93 -19.62 5.13
CA VAL A 135 -11.86 -20.44 5.89
C VAL A 135 -13.28 -19.97 5.58
N LEU A 136 -14.06 -20.82 4.95
CA LEU A 136 -15.49 -20.63 4.69
C LEU A 136 -16.27 -21.36 5.78
N THR A 137 -17.12 -20.63 6.51
CA THR A 137 -18.09 -21.22 7.45
C THR A 137 -19.45 -21.22 6.78
N HIS A 138 -20.07 -22.39 6.65
CA HIS A 138 -21.37 -22.58 6.03
C HIS A 138 -22.52 -22.37 7.03
N SER A 139 -23.75 -22.31 6.56
CA SER A 139 -24.95 -22.09 7.39
C SER A 139 -25.19 -23.21 8.42
N ASP A 140 -24.67 -24.41 8.17
CA ASP A 140 -24.70 -25.55 9.08
C ASP A 140 -23.54 -25.58 10.08
N ASP A 141 -22.72 -24.50 10.13
CA ASP A 141 -21.51 -24.35 10.93
C ASP A 141 -20.35 -25.30 10.54
N SER A 142 -20.45 -26.00 9.41
CA SER A 142 -19.30 -26.72 8.84
C SER A 142 -18.29 -25.73 8.24
N GLU A 143 -17.03 -26.15 8.23
CA GLU A 143 -15.94 -25.33 7.68
C GLU A 143 -15.30 -26.00 6.46
N GLU A 144 -15.05 -25.18 5.43
CA GLU A 144 -14.22 -25.53 4.28
C GLU A 144 -12.98 -24.64 4.28
N ARG A 145 -11.80 -25.23 3.98
CA ARG A 145 -10.52 -24.53 3.95
C ARG A 145 -9.92 -24.58 2.55
N ILE A 146 -9.63 -23.40 2.02
CA ILE A 146 -8.96 -23.20 0.74
C ILE A 146 -7.61 -22.57 1.01
N VAL A 147 -6.55 -23.15 0.45
CA VAL A 147 -5.16 -22.76 0.79
C VAL A 147 -4.37 -22.43 -0.46
N THR A 148 -3.30 -21.65 -0.29
CA THR A 148 -2.28 -21.51 -1.33
C THR A 148 -1.47 -22.81 -1.47
N ASP A 149 -1.42 -23.33 -2.69
CA ASP A 149 -0.71 -24.54 -3.09
C ASP A 149 -0.39 -24.55 -4.60
N GLU A 150 0.04 -25.68 -5.14
CA GLU A 150 0.40 -25.85 -6.55
C GLU A 150 -0.77 -25.71 -7.53
N ARG A 151 -2.01 -25.68 -7.08
CA ARG A 151 -3.22 -25.50 -7.93
C ARG A 151 -3.45 -24.05 -8.34
N TRP A 152 -2.77 -23.11 -7.66
CA TRP A 152 -2.81 -21.71 -8.02
C TRP A 152 -2.09 -21.43 -9.33
N ARG A 153 -2.44 -20.36 -9.99
CA ARG A 153 -1.80 -19.91 -11.23
C ARG A 153 -1.06 -18.59 -10.96
N VAL A 154 0.07 -18.42 -11.60
CA VAL A 154 0.90 -17.23 -11.50
C VAL A 154 1.02 -16.57 -12.86
N PHE A 155 0.91 -15.23 -12.88
CA PHE A 155 0.99 -14.41 -14.08
C PHE A 155 1.93 -13.21 -13.86
N SER A 156 2.40 -12.61 -14.96
CA SER A 156 3.04 -11.31 -14.89
C SER A 156 2.03 -10.25 -14.40
N SER A 157 2.54 -9.21 -13.72
CA SER A 157 1.78 -8.07 -13.27
C SER A 157 1.95 -6.89 -14.24
N GLU A 158 1.03 -5.94 -14.24
CA GLU A 158 1.17 -4.64 -14.90
C GLU A 158 2.26 -3.76 -14.25
N TYR A 159 2.65 -4.06 -13.01
CA TYR A 159 3.74 -3.40 -12.30
C TYR A 159 5.09 -3.94 -12.81
N THR A 160 5.69 -3.27 -13.77
CA THR A 160 6.98 -3.67 -14.37
C THR A 160 8.17 -3.33 -13.48
N GLN A 161 8.02 -2.35 -12.60
CA GLN A 161 8.96 -1.97 -11.56
C GLN A 161 8.19 -1.46 -10.34
N ASN A 162 8.68 -1.75 -9.14
CA ASN A 162 8.18 -1.18 -7.90
C ASN A 162 9.25 -1.16 -6.82
N GLY A 163 9.13 -0.22 -5.90
CA GLY A 163 10.03 -0.07 -4.75
C GLY A 163 9.63 1.10 -3.89
N ILE A 164 9.87 0.99 -2.58
CA ILE A 164 9.50 2.01 -1.59
C ILE A 164 10.14 3.38 -1.92
N TYR A 165 11.40 3.41 -2.35
CA TYR A 165 12.12 4.65 -2.65
C TYR A 165 11.95 5.14 -4.09
N ASP A 166 11.85 4.20 -5.01
CA ASP A 166 11.85 4.53 -6.44
C ASP A 166 10.45 4.84 -6.98
N GLY A 167 9.42 4.27 -6.34
CA GLY A 167 8.07 4.36 -6.83
C GLY A 167 7.70 3.19 -7.74
N VAL A 168 6.82 3.41 -8.70
CA VAL A 168 6.29 2.33 -9.54
C VAL A 168 6.24 2.69 -11.02
N HIS A 169 6.42 1.66 -11.86
CA HIS A 169 6.13 1.70 -13.30
C HIS A 169 4.99 0.74 -13.59
N ILE A 170 3.91 1.25 -14.17
CA ILE A 170 2.70 0.51 -14.54
C ILE A 170 2.59 0.54 -16.07
N ASP A 171 2.50 -0.64 -16.69
CA ASP A 171 2.29 -0.78 -18.12
C ASP A 171 1.05 -1.64 -18.37
N THR A 172 -0.05 -0.97 -18.71
CA THR A 172 -1.35 -1.61 -18.92
C THR A 172 -1.50 -2.19 -20.33
N GLY A 173 -0.57 -1.88 -21.24
CA GLY A 173 -0.54 -2.45 -22.59
C GLY A 173 0.03 -3.87 -22.64
N LEU A 174 0.67 -4.34 -21.56
CA LEU A 174 1.24 -5.68 -21.49
C LEU A 174 0.17 -6.72 -21.15
N PRO A 175 -0.07 -7.72 -22.01
CA PRO A 175 -0.99 -8.80 -21.68
C PRO A 175 -0.40 -9.65 -20.53
N PRO A 176 -1.25 -10.14 -19.59
CA PRO A 176 -0.80 -11.05 -18.56
C PRO A 176 -0.19 -12.33 -19.16
N GLN A 177 1.04 -12.63 -18.79
CA GLN A 177 1.74 -13.84 -19.22
C GLN A 177 1.80 -14.85 -18.08
N GLN A 178 1.37 -16.08 -18.34
CA GLN A 178 1.47 -17.13 -17.35
C GLN A 178 2.92 -17.46 -17.06
N LYS A 179 3.25 -17.57 -15.76
CA LYS A 179 4.57 -17.92 -15.24
C LYS A 179 4.53 -19.28 -14.55
N ALA A 180 5.69 -19.91 -14.44
CA ALA A 180 5.81 -21.11 -13.63
C ALA A 180 5.64 -20.75 -12.13
N LEU A 181 4.78 -21.51 -11.44
CA LEU A 181 4.63 -21.43 -10.00
C LEU A 181 5.76 -22.19 -9.32
N ARG A 182 6.23 -21.67 -8.19
CA ARG A 182 7.18 -22.33 -7.30
C ARG A 182 6.67 -22.30 -5.86
N ILE A 183 6.84 -23.43 -5.18
CA ILE A 183 6.66 -23.55 -3.73
C ILE A 183 7.97 -23.16 -3.05
N PHE A 184 7.89 -22.30 -2.02
CA PHE A 184 9.04 -21.85 -1.24
C PHE A 184 9.02 -22.45 0.17
N SER A 185 10.21 -22.65 0.73
CA SER A 185 10.39 -23.14 2.08
C SER A 185 10.75 -21.99 3.03
N ILE A 186 9.76 -21.16 3.37
CA ILE A 186 9.90 -20.11 4.38
C ILE A 186 9.31 -20.64 5.69
N PRO A 187 10.02 -20.53 6.85
CA PRO A 187 9.53 -21.05 8.10
C PRO A 187 8.19 -20.43 8.52
N LYS A 188 7.17 -21.26 8.72
CA LYS A 188 5.83 -20.81 9.13
C LYS A 188 5.79 -20.32 10.58
N GLY A 189 6.74 -20.72 11.41
CA GLY A 189 6.89 -20.25 12.78
C GLY A 189 7.26 -18.76 12.90
N LEU A 190 7.57 -18.09 11.78
CA LEU A 190 7.76 -16.64 11.71
C LEU A 190 6.43 -15.87 11.57
N LEU A 191 5.32 -16.56 11.25
CA LEU A 191 4.01 -15.95 11.05
C LEU A 191 3.34 -15.68 12.39
N HIS A 192 3.03 -14.41 12.65
CA HIS A 192 2.35 -13.94 13.84
C HIS A 192 1.16 -13.06 13.46
N ASP A 193 0.12 -13.10 14.27
CA ASP A 193 -1.01 -12.22 14.10
C ASP A 193 -0.57 -10.75 14.14
N ARG A 194 -1.31 -9.91 13.44
CA ARG A 194 -1.04 -8.50 13.24
C ARG A 194 -0.78 -7.75 14.55
N LEU A 195 0.25 -6.90 14.54
CA LEU A 195 0.60 -5.98 15.63
C LEU A 195 0.47 -4.51 15.20
N SER A 196 0.73 -4.20 13.92
CA SER A 196 0.70 -2.82 13.41
C SER A 196 -0.72 -2.30 13.23
N PRO A 197 -0.98 -1.02 13.56
CA PRO A 197 -2.22 -0.36 13.16
C PRO A 197 -2.32 -0.28 11.63
N PRO A 198 -3.54 -0.23 11.06
CA PRO A 198 -3.70 -0.13 9.61
C PRO A 198 -3.13 1.18 9.06
N VAL A 199 -2.53 1.10 7.87
CA VAL A 199 -2.13 2.26 7.07
C VAL A 199 -3.22 2.49 6.03
N THR A 200 -3.94 3.59 6.17
CA THR A 200 -5.12 3.91 5.34
C THR A 200 -5.08 5.33 4.82
N VAL A 201 -5.92 5.64 3.83
CA VAL A 201 -6.12 7.01 3.36
C VAL A 201 -6.93 7.78 4.40
N GLN A 202 -6.33 8.81 4.97
CA GLN A 202 -6.96 9.63 6.01
C GLN A 202 -7.59 10.91 5.47
N GLN A 203 -7.05 11.43 4.37
CA GLN A 203 -7.54 12.67 3.75
C GLN A 203 -7.25 12.67 2.25
N GLU A 204 -8.12 13.33 1.48
CA GLU A 204 -7.93 13.61 0.07
C GLU A 204 -7.70 15.09 -0.15
N ILE A 205 -6.66 15.46 -0.92
CA ILE A 205 -6.30 16.84 -1.18
C ILE A 205 -6.23 17.06 -2.70
N LYS A 206 -6.96 18.04 -3.20
CA LYS A 206 -6.87 18.51 -4.59
C LYS A 206 -5.72 19.50 -4.76
N PRO A 207 -5.12 19.61 -5.97
CA PRO A 207 -4.16 20.68 -6.24
C PRO A 207 -4.79 22.05 -6.01
N VAL A 208 -4.10 22.90 -5.26
CA VAL A 208 -4.50 24.31 -5.06
C VAL A 208 -4.02 25.19 -6.20
N ARG A 209 -3.05 24.71 -6.99
CA ARG A 209 -2.45 25.45 -8.10
C ARG A 209 -1.77 24.50 -9.08
N ALA A 210 -1.88 24.81 -10.38
CA ALA A 210 -1.04 24.27 -11.44
C ALA A 210 -0.18 25.41 -12.02
N PHE A 211 1.09 25.16 -12.33
CA PHE A 211 2.01 26.19 -12.77
C PHE A 211 3.21 25.62 -13.53
N HIS A 212 3.85 26.46 -14.36
CA HIS A 212 5.16 26.17 -14.92
C HIS A 212 6.25 26.77 -14.05
N THR A 213 7.30 26.01 -13.79
CA THR A 213 8.52 26.54 -13.19
C THR A 213 9.27 27.42 -14.19
N PRO A 214 10.21 28.28 -13.75
CA PRO A 214 11.05 29.06 -14.67
C PRO A 214 11.81 28.22 -15.69
N ALA A 215 12.17 26.97 -15.34
CA ALA A 215 12.80 26.01 -16.25
C ALA A 215 11.80 25.25 -17.15
N GLY A 216 10.50 25.55 -17.07
CA GLY A 216 9.45 25.01 -17.95
C GLY A 216 8.81 23.71 -17.45
N ALA A 217 9.12 23.20 -16.27
CA ALA A 217 8.45 22.02 -15.73
C ALA A 217 7.00 22.35 -15.33
N PHE A 218 6.01 21.58 -15.82
CA PHE A 218 4.62 21.71 -15.40
C PHE A 218 4.38 20.99 -14.09
N CYS A 219 3.91 21.72 -13.07
CA CYS A 219 3.80 21.23 -11.71
C CYS A 219 2.42 21.49 -11.09
N LEU A 220 2.00 20.55 -10.23
CA LEU A 220 0.88 20.72 -9.32
C LEU A 220 1.40 21.03 -7.91
N ASP A 221 0.78 22.00 -7.23
CA ASP A 221 1.01 22.31 -5.80
C ASP A 221 -0.23 21.88 -5.02
N PHE A 222 -0.06 20.97 -4.06
CA PHE A 222 -1.15 20.50 -3.18
C PHE A 222 -1.33 21.38 -1.94
N GLY A 223 -0.48 22.42 -1.75
CA GLY A 223 -0.58 23.36 -0.64
C GLY A 223 -0.07 22.84 0.69
N GLN A 224 0.07 21.52 0.86
CA GLN A 224 0.51 20.85 2.08
C GLN A 224 1.58 19.80 1.75
N ASN A 225 2.67 19.76 2.53
CA ASN A 225 3.62 18.65 2.49
C ASN A 225 3.03 17.45 3.22
N LEU A 226 3.03 16.28 2.60
CA LEU A 226 2.38 15.08 3.09
C LEU A 226 3.17 13.81 2.75
N ALA A 227 2.89 12.71 3.45
CA ALA A 227 3.19 11.37 2.99
C ALA A 227 1.93 10.73 2.41
N GLY A 228 2.05 10.05 1.28
CA GLY A 228 0.88 9.44 0.67
C GLY A 228 1.06 8.97 -0.76
N LEU A 229 -0.06 8.85 -1.44
CA LEU A 229 -0.17 8.40 -2.82
C LEU A 229 -0.84 9.48 -3.68
N ILE A 230 -0.95 9.20 -4.96
CA ILE A 230 -1.72 10.00 -5.91
C ILE A 230 -2.80 9.13 -6.55
N ARG A 231 -4.02 9.63 -6.60
CA ARG A 231 -5.07 9.04 -7.44
C ARG A 231 -5.15 9.84 -8.73
N VAL A 232 -5.09 9.15 -9.85
CA VAL A 232 -5.18 9.73 -11.19
C VAL A 232 -6.40 9.16 -11.90
N ASP A 233 -7.32 10.02 -12.31
CA ASP A 233 -8.46 9.66 -13.16
C ASP A 233 -8.11 9.96 -14.62
N THR A 234 -7.91 8.92 -15.43
CA THR A 234 -7.51 9.06 -16.84
C THR A 234 -8.67 9.23 -17.80
N ALA A 235 -9.93 9.39 -17.32
CA ALA A 235 -11.11 9.46 -18.18
C ALA A 235 -11.03 10.57 -19.25
N GLN A 236 -10.33 11.66 -18.96
CA GLN A 236 -10.15 12.80 -19.90
C GLN A 236 -8.95 12.63 -20.85
N PHE A 237 -8.05 11.68 -20.57
CA PHE A 237 -6.83 11.42 -21.35
C PHE A 237 -6.45 9.92 -21.36
N PRO A 238 -7.36 9.02 -21.73
CA PRO A 238 -7.18 7.58 -21.53
C PRO A 238 -5.97 6.98 -22.28
N ALA A 239 -5.58 7.59 -23.41
CA ALA A 239 -4.49 7.11 -24.25
C ALA A 239 -3.15 7.85 -24.03
N VAL A 240 -2.99 8.57 -22.90
CA VAL A 240 -1.77 9.35 -22.65
C VAL A 240 -0.86 8.62 -21.67
N ASP A 241 0.39 8.41 -22.09
CA ASP A 241 1.47 8.01 -21.21
C ASP A 241 1.94 9.21 -20.39
N PHE A 242 2.28 8.99 -19.13
CA PHE A 242 2.80 10.07 -18.29
C PHE A 242 3.79 9.55 -17.25
N ARG A 243 4.61 10.49 -16.78
CA ARG A 243 5.50 10.31 -15.64
C ARG A 243 5.24 11.41 -14.62
N LEU A 244 5.02 11.01 -13.37
CA LEU A 244 4.92 11.92 -12.23
C LEU A 244 6.18 11.78 -11.39
N ARG A 245 6.74 12.92 -10.95
CA ARG A 245 7.84 12.96 -9.98
C ARG A 245 7.40 13.78 -8.78
N PHE A 246 7.59 13.21 -7.60
CA PHE A 246 7.12 13.78 -6.35
C PHE A 246 8.27 14.47 -5.63
N PHE A 247 8.01 15.71 -5.13
CA PHE A 247 9.01 16.49 -4.42
C PHE A 247 8.37 17.46 -3.42
N GLU A 248 9.16 17.93 -2.43
CA GLU A 248 8.63 18.67 -1.30
C GLU A 248 8.77 20.20 -1.44
N THR A 249 9.77 20.68 -2.14
CA THR A 249 10.10 22.11 -2.20
C THR A 249 10.66 22.52 -3.55
N LEU A 250 10.55 23.81 -3.84
CA LEU A 250 11.21 24.45 -4.96
C LEU A 250 12.60 24.95 -4.51
N ASP A 251 13.52 25.09 -5.45
CA ASP A 251 14.79 25.77 -5.22
C ASP A 251 14.59 27.30 -5.07
N PRO A 252 15.64 28.06 -4.70
CA PRO A 252 15.53 29.52 -4.57
C PRO A 252 15.10 30.23 -5.86
N ASP A 253 15.33 29.64 -7.03
CA ASP A 253 14.96 30.18 -8.33
C ASP A 253 13.54 29.77 -8.75
N GLY A 254 12.83 29.00 -7.91
CA GLY A 254 11.46 28.53 -8.16
C GLY A 254 11.37 27.28 -9.04
N ASN A 255 12.45 26.55 -9.22
CA ASN A 255 12.47 25.31 -9.99
C ASN A 255 12.32 24.06 -9.10
N VAL A 256 12.12 22.92 -9.73
CA VAL A 256 12.04 21.61 -9.06
C VAL A 256 13.33 21.31 -8.28
N TYR A 257 13.19 20.99 -6.99
CA TYR A 257 14.31 20.62 -6.15
C TYR A 257 14.18 19.18 -5.66
N THR A 258 15.12 18.33 -6.03
CA THR A 258 15.11 16.88 -5.71
C THR A 258 16.40 16.40 -5.05
N LYS A 259 17.37 17.29 -4.76
CA LYS A 259 18.65 16.89 -4.13
C LYS A 259 18.48 16.32 -2.72
N ASN A 260 17.41 16.72 -2.02
CA ASN A 260 17.05 16.18 -0.70
C ASN A 260 16.55 14.74 -0.77
N LEU A 261 16.15 14.24 -1.93
CA LEU A 261 15.73 12.85 -2.11
C LEU A 261 16.90 11.86 -2.11
N ARG A 262 18.12 12.36 -2.22
CA ARG A 262 19.36 11.56 -2.36
C ARG A 262 19.25 10.64 -3.59
N THR A 263 19.14 9.31 -3.39
CA THR A 263 19.03 8.33 -4.49
C THR A 263 17.58 7.88 -4.76
N ALA A 264 16.62 8.28 -3.93
CA ALA A 264 15.22 7.97 -4.16
C ALA A 264 14.68 8.71 -5.39
N LYS A 265 13.94 8.02 -6.26
CA LYS A 265 13.38 8.61 -7.48
C LYS A 265 12.01 9.23 -7.24
N GLN A 266 11.22 8.61 -6.37
CA GLN A 266 9.85 9.04 -6.09
C GLN A 266 9.05 9.30 -7.37
N GLU A 267 8.85 8.26 -8.20
CA GLU A 267 8.17 8.43 -9.48
C GLU A 267 7.02 7.45 -9.68
N LEU A 268 6.03 7.89 -10.44
CA LEU A 268 5.02 7.03 -11.05
C LEU A 268 5.17 7.17 -12.57
N VAL A 269 5.52 6.07 -13.24
CA VAL A 269 5.51 5.98 -14.70
C VAL A 269 4.33 5.14 -15.12
N TYR A 270 3.48 5.70 -15.97
CA TYR A 270 2.30 5.04 -16.48
C TYR A 270 2.33 4.93 -17.99
N ARG A 271 2.12 3.72 -18.51
CA ARG A 271 1.92 3.43 -19.93
C ARG A 271 0.49 2.94 -20.14
N SER A 272 -0.20 3.64 -21.01
CA SER A 272 -1.63 3.44 -21.26
C SER A 272 -1.88 2.38 -22.33
N ASN A 273 -2.94 1.58 -22.14
CA ASN A 273 -3.53 0.74 -23.20
C ASN A 273 -4.68 1.46 -23.94
N GLY A 274 -4.93 2.73 -23.66
CA GLY A 274 -6.01 3.51 -24.26
C GLY A 274 -7.36 3.45 -23.50
N GLU A 275 -7.44 2.68 -22.43
CA GLU A 275 -8.66 2.57 -21.62
C GLU A 275 -8.67 3.58 -20.47
N ALA A 276 -9.85 4.17 -20.23
CA ALA A 276 -10.07 5.03 -19.06
C ALA A 276 -10.06 4.21 -17.78
N ARG A 277 -9.29 4.67 -16.77
CA ARG A 277 -9.22 4.00 -15.46
C ARG A 277 -8.83 4.97 -14.35
N THR A 278 -9.12 4.57 -13.13
CA THR A 278 -8.56 5.22 -11.94
C THR A 278 -7.29 4.47 -11.52
N ILE A 279 -6.19 5.21 -11.39
CA ILE A 279 -4.89 4.69 -11.01
C ILE A 279 -4.59 5.17 -9.60
N VAL A 280 -4.27 4.24 -8.70
CA VAL A 280 -3.65 4.49 -7.41
C VAL A 280 -2.43 3.57 -7.33
N PRO A 281 -1.20 4.09 -7.24
CA PRO A 281 -0.01 3.23 -7.16
C PRO A 281 -0.03 2.41 -5.88
N GLU A 282 0.36 1.14 -6.00
CA GLU A 282 0.54 0.21 -4.88
C GLU A 282 2.06 -0.02 -4.64
N PHE A 283 2.42 -0.64 -3.52
CA PHE A 283 3.80 -1.09 -3.20
C PHE A 283 4.82 0.03 -2.98
N THR A 284 4.37 1.26 -2.77
CA THR A 284 5.18 2.45 -2.50
C THR A 284 4.36 3.49 -1.76
N TYR A 285 5.02 4.54 -1.29
CA TYR A 285 4.42 5.82 -0.92
C TYR A 285 5.42 6.94 -1.16
N TYR A 286 4.95 8.18 -1.20
CA TYR A 286 5.74 9.36 -1.53
C TYR A 286 5.66 10.40 -0.43
N GLY A 287 6.76 11.13 -0.20
CA GLY A 287 6.74 12.36 0.59
C GLY A 287 6.77 13.56 -0.36
N PHE A 288 5.71 14.39 -0.38
CA PHE A 288 5.61 15.47 -1.35
C PHE A 288 4.63 16.58 -0.95
N ARG A 289 4.84 17.73 -1.55
CA ARG A 289 3.88 18.80 -1.70
C ARG A 289 3.58 19.06 -3.16
N TYR A 290 4.57 18.84 -4.02
CA TYR A 290 4.51 19.14 -5.45
C TYR A 290 4.62 17.86 -6.26
N VAL A 291 3.97 17.87 -7.42
CA VAL A 291 4.10 16.82 -8.43
C VAL A 291 4.50 17.47 -9.75
N TRP A 292 5.62 17.05 -10.31
CA TRP A 292 6.00 17.39 -11.67
C TRP A 292 5.36 16.40 -12.63
N LEU A 293 4.52 16.91 -13.54
CA LEU A 293 3.89 16.16 -14.62
C LEU A 293 4.77 16.22 -15.87
N ASP A 294 5.14 15.06 -16.37
CA ASP A 294 5.92 14.88 -17.59
C ASP A 294 5.09 14.02 -18.55
N ALA A 295 4.51 14.64 -19.57
CA ALA A 295 3.67 14.02 -20.61
C ALA A 295 3.76 14.86 -21.88
N ASP A 296 3.42 14.26 -23.03
CA ASP A 296 3.44 14.94 -24.33
C ASP A 296 2.37 16.05 -24.45
N THR A 297 1.43 16.11 -23.51
CA THR A 297 0.37 17.12 -23.45
C THR A 297 0.15 17.52 -21.99
N GLU A 298 -0.37 18.73 -21.78
CA GLU A 298 -0.80 19.15 -20.44
C GLU A 298 -2.02 18.34 -20.00
N LEU A 299 -1.91 17.74 -18.80
CA LEU A 299 -2.99 16.98 -18.21
C LEU A 299 -3.83 17.87 -17.28
N PRO A 300 -5.15 17.66 -17.25
CA PRO A 300 -6.04 18.49 -16.43
C PRO A 300 -5.76 18.29 -14.94
N PRO A 301 -5.50 19.37 -14.16
CA PRO A 301 -5.17 19.27 -12.74
C PRO A 301 -6.24 18.56 -11.89
N ASP A 302 -7.51 18.69 -12.27
CA ASP A 302 -8.65 18.07 -11.55
C ASP A 302 -8.64 16.53 -11.59
N ALA A 303 -7.90 15.95 -12.54
CA ALA A 303 -7.73 14.50 -12.63
C ALA A 303 -6.86 13.93 -11.49
N PHE A 304 -6.14 14.77 -10.76
CA PHE A 304 -5.19 14.36 -9.73
C PHE A 304 -5.74 14.64 -8.33
N THR A 305 -5.55 13.69 -7.41
CA THR A 305 -5.90 13.82 -6.00
C THR A 305 -4.78 13.21 -5.17
N ALA A 306 -4.18 13.98 -4.28
CA ALA A 306 -3.27 13.44 -3.29
C ALA A 306 -4.07 12.70 -2.21
N LEU A 307 -3.61 11.50 -1.88
CA LEU A 307 -4.16 10.64 -0.85
C LEU A 307 -3.20 10.65 0.33
N VAL A 308 -3.55 11.35 1.41
CA VAL A 308 -2.74 11.38 2.64
C VAL A 308 -2.79 10.01 3.29
N LEU A 309 -1.62 9.41 3.48
CA LEU A 309 -1.48 8.05 3.98
C LEU A 309 -0.68 8.06 5.28
N HIS A 310 -1.25 7.50 6.33
CA HIS A 310 -0.52 7.21 7.58
C HIS A 310 -1.23 6.11 8.38
N SER A 311 -0.54 5.58 9.39
CA SER A 311 -1.11 4.63 10.34
C SER A 311 -2.30 5.25 11.04
N GLU A 312 -3.33 4.46 11.32
CA GLU A 312 -4.49 4.92 12.09
C GLU A 312 -4.03 5.30 13.50
N MET A 313 -4.16 6.59 13.82
CA MET A 313 -3.81 7.17 15.12
C MET A 313 -4.99 8.01 15.59
N PRO A 314 -5.66 7.63 16.70
CA PRO A 314 -6.74 8.45 17.23
C PRO A 314 -6.19 9.76 17.79
N GLU A 315 -6.85 10.88 17.49
CA GLU A 315 -6.57 12.14 18.18
C GLU A 315 -7.05 12.04 19.64
N VAL A 316 -6.11 12.14 20.57
CA VAL A 316 -6.40 12.02 22.01
C VAL A 316 -6.47 13.36 22.72
N GLY A 317 -6.15 14.47 22.06
CA GLY A 317 -6.21 15.81 22.60
C GLY A 317 -5.98 16.88 21.56
N THR A 318 -6.39 18.10 21.86
CA THR A 318 -6.17 19.29 21.03
C THR A 318 -5.56 20.41 21.87
N LEU A 319 -4.64 21.18 21.29
CA LEU A 319 -4.06 22.35 21.93
C LEU A 319 -4.29 23.58 21.05
N HIS A 320 -4.95 24.59 21.60
CA HIS A 320 -5.16 25.87 20.96
C HIS A 320 -4.75 27.02 21.90
N THR A 321 -3.99 27.97 21.39
CA THR A 321 -3.52 29.13 22.14
C THR A 321 -4.00 30.45 21.51
N SER A 322 -3.87 31.55 22.24
CA SER A 322 -4.12 32.90 21.69
C SER A 322 -3.03 33.39 20.73
N ASN A 323 -1.92 32.63 20.61
CA ASN A 323 -0.82 32.99 19.71
C ASN A 323 -0.91 32.20 18.39
N PRO A 324 -1.20 32.86 17.25
CA PRO A 324 -1.38 32.17 15.97
C PRO A 324 -0.10 31.48 15.47
N THR A 325 1.08 31.99 15.84
CA THR A 325 2.36 31.37 15.47
C THR A 325 2.56 30.02 16.19
N LEU A 326 2.18 29.94 17.47
CA LEU A 326 2.23 28.67 18.22
C LEU A 326 1.20 27.67 17.66
N ASN A 327 0.01 28.12 17.32
CA ASN A 327 -0.99 27.24 16.72
C ASN A 327 -0.49 26.67 15.38
N ARG A 328 0.15 27.52 14.56
CA ARG A 328 0.76 27.05 13.30
C ARG A 328 1.92 26.08 13.53
N LEU A 329 2.72 26.28 14.58
CA LEU A 329 3.78 25.34 14.96
C LEU A 329 3.17 23.96 15.32
N ILE A 330 2.11 23.95 16.11
CA ILE A 330 1.40 22.72 16.52
C ILE A 330 0.89 21.97 15.28
N GLU A 331 0.19 22.66 14.37
CA GLU A 331 -0.26 22.08 13.10
C GLU A 331 0.89 21.47 12.29
N ASN A 332 2.05 22.16 12.23
CA ASN A 332 3.22 21.66 11.50
C ASN A 332 3.81 20.40 12.16
N ILE A 333 3.80 20.32 13.51
CA ILE A 333 4.24 19.15 14.26
C ILE A 333 3.31 17.96 13.95
N GLU A 334 1.98 18.15 14.00
CA GLU A 334 1.00 17.11 13.67
C GLU A 334 1.18 16.60 12.24
N TRP A 335 1.37 17.48 11.25
CA TRP A 335 1.65 17.10 9.89
C TRP A 335 2.99 16.36 9.74
N GLY A 336 4.02 16.79 10.51
CA GLY A 336 5.30 16.08 10.58
C GLY A 336 5.14 14.66 11.13
N GLN A 337 4.36 14.49 12.20
CA GLN A 337 4.06 13.18 12.78
C GLN A 337 3.30 12.29 11.76
N ARG A 338 2.19 12.77 11.20
CA ARG A 338 1.43 12.03 10.17
C ARG A 338 2.30 11.60 9.00
N GLY A 339 3.19 12.48 8.53
CA GLY A 339 4.10 12.18 7.43
C GLY A 339 5.17 11.12 7.76
N ASN A 340 5.50 10.94 9.04
CA ASN A 340 6.54 10.01 9.49
C ASN A 340 6.01 8.74 10.17
N PHE A 341 4.70 8.62 10.35
CA PHE A 341 4.07 7.44 10.94
C PHE A 341 3.30 6.66 9.89
N VAL A 342 4.01 6.17 8.87
CA VAL A 342 3.49 5.28 7.83
C VAL A 342 4.02 3.87 8.11
N ASP A 343 3.24 3.06 8.82
CA ASP A 343 3.58 1.78 9.43
C ASP A 343 4.57 1.94 10.59
N LEU A 344 5.84 2.23 10.31
CA LEU A 344 6.87 2.52 11.31
C LEU A 344 6.98 4.02 11.56
N PRO A 345 7.38 4.45 12.79
CA PRO A 345 7.83 5.81 13.03
C PRO A 345 9.16 6.05 12.31
N THR A 346 9.12 6.66 11.14
CA THR A 346 10.30 6.94 10.31
C THR A 346 10.85 8.34 10.54
N ASP A 347 12.10 8.56 10.13
CA ASP A 347 12.77 9.85 10.16
C ASP A 347 12.36 10.79 9.02
N CYS A 348 11.85 10.24 7.94
CA CYS A 348 11.49 10.97 6.73
C CYS A 348 10.55 10.18 5.83
N PRO A 349 9.66 10.85 5.05
CA PRO A 349 8.77 10.16 4.11
C PRO A 349 9.28 10.09 2.67
N GLN A 350 10.38 10.83 2.30
CA GLN A 350 10.67 11.11 0.89
C GLN A 350 11.98 10.55 0.35
N ARG A 351 13.03 10.41 1.18
CA ARG A 351 14.37 10.03 0.72
C ARG A 351 14.65 8.53 0.90
N ASP A 352 15.84 8.11 0.49
CA ASP A 352 16.35 6.75 0.62
C ASP A 352 16.83 6.44 2.06
N GLU A 353 15.95 6.53 3.03
CA GLU A 353 16.17 6.22 4.45
C GLU A 353 14.91 5.56 5.00
N ARG A 354 13.88 6.32 5.41
CA ARG A 354 12.57 5.84 5.88
C ARG A 354 12.68 4.64 6.81
N LEU A 355 13.61 4.74 7.78
CA LEU A 355 13.86 3.73 8.78
C LEU A 355 13.20 4.13 10.10
N GLY A 356 12.90 3.13 10.95
CA GLY A 356 12.38 3.36 12.29
C GLY A 356 13.47 3.97 13.19
N TRP A 357 13.28 5.24 13.60
CA TRP A 357 14.17 5.95 14.50
C TRP A 357 13.43 6.32 15.77
N THR A 358 13.80 5.68 16.88
CA THR A 358 13.13 5.90 18.18
C THR A 358 13.38 7.30 18.75
N GLY A 359 14.53 7.92 18.45
CA GLY A 359 14.83 9.29 18.86
C GLY A 359 13.93 10.32 18.19
N ASP A 360 13.61 10.12 16.90
CA ASP A 360 12.65 10.95 16.18
C ASP A 360 11.23 10.75 16.71
N ALA A 361 10.83 9.50 16.94
CA ALA A 361 9.53 9.17 17.50
C ALA A 361 9.32 9.81 18.90
N GLU A 362 10.33 9.81 19.77
CA GLU A 362 10.26 10.41 21.11
C GLU A 362 9.89 11.91 21.08
N VAL A 363 10.31 12.63 20.04
CA VAL A 363 10.00 14.07 19.90
C VAL A 363 8.55 14.31 19.49
N PHE A 364 7.92 13.35 18.81
CA PHE A 364 6.54 13.47 18.35
C PHE A 364 5.49 12.91 19.33
N CYS A 365 5.89 12.10 20.31
CA CYS A 365 4.97 11.44 21.27
C CYS A 365 4.56 12.33 22.44
#